data_06f5549097c1c5557bed5cae1f31c245
#
_entry.id   06f5549097c1c5557bed5cae1f31c245
#
_cell.length_a   1.000
_cell.length_b   1.000
_cell.length_c   1.000
_cell.angle_alpha   90.00
_cell.angle_beta   90.00
_cell.angle_gamma   90.00
#
_symmetry.space_group_name_H-M   'P 1'
#
loop_
_entity.id
_entity.type
_entity.pdbx_description
1 polymer ?
#
loop_
_entity_poly.entity_id
_entity_poly.type
_entity_poly.pdbx_seq_one_letter_code
_entity_poly.pdbx_strand_id
1 'polypeptide(L)'
;MDIATSPAPQPSLPAWSAQEFEAQLRDKGAAYHIHHPFNVRMNAGGCTADELRCWVANRFYYQICIPRKDAAILANMPDRAHRRLWVERILDHDGQGDHQGGNAGG
;
A
#
# COMPACT_ATOMS: atom_id res chain seq x y z
N MET A 1 6.20 30.55 -22.18
CA MET A 1 5.33 29.56 -21.54
C MET A 1 5.82 29.36 -20.11
N ASP A 2 5.12 29.95 -19.15
CA ASP A 2 5.50 29.82 -17.77
C ASP A 2 5.30 28.39 -17.32
N ILE A 3 6.40 27.68 -17.21
CA ILE A 3 6.44 26.47 -16.40
C ILE A 3 6.11 26.96 -14.99
N ALA A 4 5.03 26.46 -14.45
CA ALA A 4 4.55 26.82 -13.13
C ALA A 4 5.73 27.05 -12.19
N THR A 5 5.88 28.28 -11.72
CA THR A 5 6.86 28.60 -10.70
C THR A 5 6.66 27.67 -9.53
N SER A 6 7.69 26.90 -9.22
CA SER A 6 7.70 26.10 -7.99
C SER A 6 7.33 27.03 -6.84
N PRO A 7 6.38 26.64 -5.98
CA PRO A 7 6.09 27.44 -4.81
C PRO A 7 7.36 27.71 -4.03
N ALA A 8 7.49 28.91 -3.46
CA ALA A 8 8.61 29.25 -2.61
C ALA A 8 8.84 28.12 -1.59
N PRO A 9 10.10 27.70 -1.38
CA PRO A 9 10.39 26.64 -0.42
C PRO A 9 9.80 27.04 0.93
N GLN A 10 8.93 26.23 1.44
CA GLN A 10 8.42 26.41 2.79
C GLN A 10 9.56 26.24 3.79
N PRO A 11 9.57 27.01 4.91
CA PRO A 11 10.57 26.78 5.93
C PRO A 11 10.57 25.29 6.28
N SER A 12 11.69 24.64 6.03
CA SER A 12 11.85 23.23 6.30
C SER A 12 11.76 22.99 7.80
N LEU A 13 10.80 22.19 8.21
CA LEU A 13 10.80 21.62 9.55
C LEU A 13 12.07 20.78 9.72
N PRO A 14 12.65 20.74 10.94
CA PRO A 14 13.78 19.86 11.19
C PRO A 14 13.43 18.44 10.76
N ALA A 15 14.30 17.81 9.99
CA ALA A 15 14.11 16.42 9.60
C ALA A 15 14.13 15.52 10.83
N TRP A 16 13.24 14.56 10.89
CA TRP A 16 13.27 13.55 11.93
C TRP A 16 14.48 12.62 11.72
N SER A 17 15.02 12.12 12.81
CA SER A 17 15.93 10.98 12.75
C SER A 17 15.15 9.74 12.26
N ALA A 18 15.87 8.71 11.81
CA ALA A 18 15.23 7.44 11.42
C ALA A 18 14.39 6.86 12.57
N GLN A 19 14.88 6.97 13.79
CA GLN A 19 14.19 6.47 14.99
C GLN A 19 12.91 7.26 15.29
N GLU A 20 12.98 8.59 15.17
CA GLU A 20 11.80 9.46 15.33
C GLU A 20 10.77 9.19 14.24
N PHE A 21 11.20 9.01 13.00
CA PHE A 21 10.33 8.69 11.88
C PHE A 21 9.60 7.36 12.11
N GLU A 22 10.32 6.34 12.55
CA GLU A 22 9.71 5.04 12.87
C GLU A 22 8.67 5.17 13.99
N ALA A 23 8.98 5.94 15.04
CA ALA A 23 8.04 6.19 16.14
C ALA A 23 6.77 6.88 15.64
N GLN A 24 6.90 7.87 14.76
CA GLN A 24 5.74 8.56 14.16
C GLN A 24 4.90 7.60 13.31
N LEU A 25 5.53 6.72 12.54
CA LEU A 25 4.80 5.70 11.78
C LEU A 25 4.03 4.73 12.68
N ARG A 26 4.64 4.27 13.76
CA ARG A 26 3.99 3.37 14.73
C ARG A 26 2.79 4.04 15.39
N ASP A 27 2.90 5.32 15.74
CA ASP A 27 1.80 6.09 16.31
C ASP A 27 0.59 6.17 15.36
N LYS A 28 0.83 6.21 14.05
CA LYS A 28 -0.23 6.18 13.04
C LYS A 28 -1.02 4.86 13.04
N GLY A 29 -0.44 3.80 13.58
CA GLY A 29 -1.12 2.51 13.72
C GLY A 29 -2.41 2.59 14.54
N ALA A 30 -2.51 3.52 15.48
CA ALA A 30 -3.72 3.74 16.26
C ALA A 30 -4.93 4.20 15.42
N ALA A 31 -4.67 4.78 14.24
CA ALA A 31 -5.72 5.23 13.32
C ALA A 31 -6.25 4.11 12.41
N TYR A 32 -5.63 2.94 12.39
CA TYR A 32 -6.11 1.80 11.61
C TYR A 32 -7.35 1.18 12.23
N HIS A 33 -8.25 0.72 11.37
CA HIS A 33 -9.54 0.16 11.78
C HIS A 33 -9.51 -1.35 12.05
N ILE A 34 -8.38 -1.88 12.52
CA ILE A 34 -8.24 -3.33 12.79
C ILE A 34 -9.20 -3.83 13.85
N HIS A 35 -9.62 -2.96 14.78
CA HIS A 35 -10.58 -3.28 15.83
C HIS A 35 -12.00 -2.82 15.51
N HIS A 36 -12.24 -2.35 14.26
CA HIS A 36 -13.59 -2.01 13.83
C HIS A 36 -14.51 -3.24 13.93
N PRO A 37 -15.74 -3.09 14.41
CA PRO A 37 -16.65 -4.23 14.59
C PRO A 37 -16.82 -5.09 13.35
N PHE A 38 -16.80 -4.50 12.16
CA PHE A 38 -16.85 -5.25 10.90
C PHE A 38 -15.62 -6.14 10.72
N ASN A 39 -14.42 -5.63 10.95
CA ASN A 39 -13.18 -6.40 10.85
C ASN A 39 -13.14 -7.55 11.86
N VAL A 40 -13.56 -7.29 13.09
CA VAL A 40 -13.63 -8.32 14.13
C VAL A 40 -14.59 -9.42 13.71
N ARG A 41 -15.78 -9.05 13.23
CA ARG A 41 -16.80 -10.00 12.78
C ARG A 41 -16.36 -10.79 11.57
N MET A 42 -15.70 -10.14 10.59
CA MET A 42 -15.19 -10.80 9.40
C MET A 42 -14.12 -11.84 9.74
N ASN A 43 -13.16 -11.47 10.59
CA ASN A 43 -12.08 -12.37 11.01
C ASN A 43 -12.60 -13.54 11.86
N ALA A 44 -13.72 -13.37 12.53
CA ALA A 44 -14.39 -14.41 13.29
C ALA A 44 -15.30 -15.28 12.42
N GLY A 45 -15.42 -15.02 11.11
CA GLY A 45 -16.29 -15.74 10.22
C GLY A 45 -17.78 -15.39 10.32
N GLY A 46 -18.10 -14.26 10.96
CA GLY A 46 -19.47 -13.85 11.24
C GLY A 46 -20.17 -13.04 10.15
N CYS A 47 -19.49 -12.75 9.03
CA CYS A 47 -20.10 -12.01 7.93
C CYS A 47 -20.93 -12.88 7.02
N THR A 48 -22.04 -12.34 6.51
CA THR A 48 -22.82 -13.00 5.45
C THR A 48 -22.08 -12.95 4.12
N ALA A 49 -22.49 -13.79 3.17
CA ALA A 49 -21.92 -13.78 1.82
C ALA A 49 -22.10 -12.41 1.13
N ASP A 50 -23.25 -11.76 1.33
CA ASP A 50 -23.53 -10.45 0.74
C ASP A 50 -22.66 -9.35 1.36
N GLU A 51 -22.43 -9.40 2.67
CA GLU A 51 -21.50 -8.48 3.33
C GLU A 51 -20.07 -8.64 2.80
N LEU A 52 -19.62 -9.87 2.59
CA LEU A 52 -18.29 -10.14 2.02
C LEU A 52 -18.19 -9.67 0.57
N ARG A 53 -19.22 -9.89 -0.25
CA ARG A 53 -19.25 -9.37 -1.63
C ARG A 53 -19.18 -7.86 -1.66
N CYS A 54 -19.91 -7.18 -0.79
CA CYS A 54 -19.87 -5.73 -0.67
C CYS A 54 -18.48 -5.24 -0.26
N TRP A 55 -17.86 -5.90 0.70
CA TRP A 55 -16.52 -5.58 1.14
C TRP A 55 -15.49 -5.75 0.01
N VAL A 56 -15.54 -6.86 -0.73
CA VAL A 56 -14.67 -7.11 -1.87
C VAL A 56 -14.85 -6.04 -2.95
N ALA A 57 -16.10 -5.71 -3.29
CA ALA A 57 -16.39 -4.69 -4.29
C ALA A 57 -15.81 -3.32 -3.90
N ASN A 58 -15.93 -2.94 -2.63
CA ASN A 58 -15.37 -1.69 -2.14
C ASN A 58 -13.84 -1.70 -2.10
N ARG A 59 -13.22 -2.85 -1.91
CA ARG A 59 -11.77 -2.98 -1.92
C ARG A 59 -11.15 -3.10 -3.31
N PHE A 60 -11.94 -3.46 -4.29
CA PHE A 60 -11.42 -3.77 -5.63
C PHE A 60 -10.57 -2.64 -6.21
N TYR A 61 -11.08 -1.41 -6.16
CA TYR A 61 -10.33 -0.25 -6.66
C TYR A 61 -8.99 -0.06 -5.93
N TYR A 62 -9.01 -0.19 -4.61
CA TYR A 62 -7.79 -0.11 -3.81
C TYR A 62 -6.78 -1.19 -4.23
N GLN A 63 -7.24 -2.42 -4.41
CA GLN A 63 -6.38 -3.54 -4.80
C GLN A 63 -5.72 -3.33 -6.16
N ILE A 64 -6.44 -2.82 -7.15
CA ILE A 64 -5.86 -2.54 -8.46
C ILE A 64 -4.90 -1.34 -8.43
N CYS A 65 -5.04 -0.45 -7.46
CA CYS A 65 -4.14 0.69 -7.29
C CYS A 65 -2.82 0.33 -6.59
N ILE A 66 -2.78 -0.76 -5.81
CA ILE A 66 -1.57 -1.16 -5.06
C ILE A 66 -0.39 -1.42 -6.00
N PRO A 67 -0.48 -2.28 -7.03
CA PRO A 67 0.66 -2.51 -7.92
C PRO A 67 1.06 -1.27 -8.71
N ARG A 68 0.12 -0.41 -9.05
CA ARG A 68 0.42 0.87 -9.72
C ARG A 68 1.22 1.79 -8.81
N LYS A 69 0.84 1.90 -7.55
CA LYS A 69 1.59 2.65 -6.54
C LYS A 69 2.98 2.03 -6.35
N ASP A 70 3.06 0.72 -6.23
CA ASP A 70 4.32 0.02 -6.04
C ASP A 70 5.25 0.19 -7.24
N ALA A 71 4.71 0.24 -8.46
CA ALA A 71 5.47 0.53 -9.67
C ALA A 71 6.03 1.98 -9.66
N ALA A 72 5.25 2.94 -9.19
CA ALA A 72 5.70 4.32 -9.03
C ALA A 72 6.82 4.44 -7.99
N ILE A 73 6.72 3.72 -6.88
CA ILE A 73 7.79 3.65 -5.88
C ILE A 73 9.04 3.03 -6.50
N LEU A 74 8.89 1.93 -7.23
CA LEU A 74 9.98 1.25 -7.91
C LEU A 74 10.72 2.18 -8.88
N ALA A 75 9.96 2.98 -9.66
CA ALA A 75 10.52 3.92 -10.62
C ALA A 75 11.38 5.02 -9.95
N ASN A 76 11.11 5.33 -8.68
CA ASN A 76 11.83 6.34 -7.91
C ASN A 76 12.86 5.75 -6.93
N MET A 77 13.11 4.47 -7.01
CA MET A 77 14.02 3.77 -6.10
C MET A 77 15.38 3.54 -6.77
N PRO A 78 16.43 4.26 -6.36
CA PRO A 78 17.73 4.18 -7.03
C PRO A 78 18.52 2.90 -6.71
N ASP A 79 18.28 2.28 -5.58
CA ASP A 79 19.03 1.12 -5.14
C ASP A 79 18.47 -0.18 -5.71
N ARG A 80 19.35 -0.97 -6.38
CA ARG A 80 18.97 -2.23 -7.00
C ARG A 80 18.46 -3.27 -6.00
N ALA A 81 19.09 -3.38 -4.85
CA ALA A 81 18.71 -4.37 -3.86
C ALA A 81 17.30 -4.12 -3.34
N HIS A 82 16.97 -2.86 -3.07
CA HIS A 82 15.62 -2.47 -2.68
C HIS A 82 14.61 -2.66 -3.82
N ARG A 83 14.99 -2.36 -5.07
CA ARG A 83 14.10 -2.62 -6.22
C ARG A 83 13.76 -4.10 -6.36
N ARG A 84 14.71 -5.00 -6.16
CA ARG A 84 14.47 -6.44 -6.21
C ARG A 84 13.43 -6.90 -5.19
N LEU A 85 13.53 -6.39 -3.96
CA LEU A 85 12.54 -6.69 -2.91
C LEU A 85 11.16 -6.12 -3.29
N TRP A 86 11.13 -4.94 -3.88
CA TRP A 86 9.88 -4.29 -4.23
C TRP A 86 9.16 -4.94 -5.42
N VAL A 87 9.91 -5.52 -6.34
CA VAL A 87 9.34 -6.30 -7.46
C VAL A 87 8.52 -7.47 -6.95
N GLU A 88 8.93 -8.12 -5.89
CA GLU A 88 8.18 -9.22 -5.29
C GLU A 88 6.76 -8.78 -4.88
N ARG A 89 6.61 -7.58 -4.34
CA ARG A 89 5.29 -7.04 -4.00
C ARG A 89 4.39 -6.87 -5.21
N ILE A 90 4.94 -6.43 -6.34
CA ILE A 90 4.19 -6.28 -7.59
C ILE A 90 3.74 -7.64 -8.10
N LEU A 91 4.62 -8.62 -8.06
CA LEU A 91 4.29 -9.99 -8.46
C LEU A 91 3.23 -10.63 -7.56
N ASP A 92 3.26 -10.32 -6.27
CA ASP A 92 2.25 -10.81 -5.32
C ASP A 92 0.86 -10.25 -5.63
N HIS A 93 0.77 -9.00 -6.04
CA HIS A 93 -0.51 -8.34 -6.31
C HIS A 93 -1.02 -8.58 -7.74
N ASP A 94 -0.15 -8.49 -8.74
CA ASP A 94 -0.52 -8.66 -10.14
C ASP A 94 -0.48 -10.12 -10.61
N GLY A 95 0.16 -10.96 -9.84
CA GLY A 95 0.38 -12.34 -10.21
C GLY A 95 1.64 -12.55 -11.03
N GLN A 96 2.04 -13.79 -11.09
CA GLN A 96 3.11 -14.26 -11.96
C GLN A 96 2.49 -14.99 -13.15
N GLY A 97 3.20 -15.03 -14.28
CA GLY A 97 2.71 -15.70 -15.47
C GLY A 97 2.32 -17.16 -15.22
N ASP A 98 1.37 -17.64 -16.00
CA ASP A 98 0.68 -18.94 -15.85
C ASP A 98 1.54 -20.17 -16.10
N HIS A 99 2.82 -20.06 -15.97
CA HIS A 99 3.73 -21.17 -16.17
C HIS A 99 3.90 -21.92 -14.85
N GLN A 100 3.38 -23.14 -14.80
CA GLN A 100 3.71 -24.16 -13.82
C GLN A 100 3.96 -23.63 -12.39
N GLY A 101 2.90 -23.36 -11.66
CA GLY A 101 2.98 -22.91 -10.28
C GLY A 101 3.02 -21.40 -10.11
N GLY A 102 2.66 -20.66 -11.13
CA GLY A 102 2.49 -19.21 -11.05
C GLY A 102 1.34 -18.82 -10.15
N ASN A 103 1.44 -17.64 -9.60
CA ASN A 103 0.47 -17.05 -8.71
C ASN A 103 -0.46 -16.14 -9.52
N ALA A 104 -1.76 -16.23 -9.27
CA ALA A 104 -2.78 -15.45 -10.01
C ALA A 104 -2.91 -14.00 -9.52
N GLY A 105 -2.17 -13.63 -8.50
CA GLY A 105 -2.33 -12.34 -7.82
C GLY A 105 -3.31 -12.40 -6.66
N GLY A 106 -3.17 -11.44 -5.75
CA GLY A 106 -3.98 -11.36 -4.53
C GLY A 106 -4.81 -10.09 -4.41
#